data_8d1c973c4dc2459bf7d35668781b87bf
#
_entry.id   8d1c973c4dc2459bf7d35668781b87bf
#
_cell.length_a   1.000
_cell.length_b   1.000
_cell.length_c   1.000
_cell.angle_alpha   90.00
_cell.angle_beta   90.00
_cell.angle_gamma   90.00
#
_symmetry.space_group_name_H-M   'P 1'
#
loop_
_entity.id
_entity.type
_entity.pdbx_description
1 polymer ?
#
loop_
_entity_poly.entity_id
_entity_poly.type
_entity_poly.pdbx_seq_one_letter_code
_entity_poly.pdbx_strand_id
1 'polypeptide(L)'
;MTTNANPTPVVTCFLQSEGKILLLKRSEQVSSYRGKWAGVSGYLESEPDKQAFIEIQEETGLQPSEVTLVKKGKTALIVDPETGAQWLVHPYLFYVNVKSKIKIDWEHKSARWVKLEEIADYATVPGLDKALAAVIDNTTD
;
A
#
# COMPACT_ATOMS: atom_id res chain seq x y z
N MET A 1 -32.55 -8.15 4.68
CA MET A 1 -32.09 -7.22 4.06
C MET A 1 -30.71 -7.12 4.06
N THR A 2 -30.18 -6.79 3.23
CA THR A 2 -28.90 -6.78 3.09
C THR A 2 -28.34 -5.57 3.31
N THR A 3 -27.41 -5.43 3.95
CA THR A 3 -26.78 -4.26 3.97
C THR A 3 -25.90 -4.19 2.91
N ASN A 4 -25.96 -3.29 2.23
CA ASN A 4 -25.06 -3.00 1.22
C ASN A 4 -24.15 -2.01 1.68
N ALA A 5 -23.23 -2.39 2.46
CA ALA A 5 -22.22 -1.45 2.85
C ALA A 5 -21.41 -1.14 1.64
N ASN A 6 -21.26 0.07 1.30
CA ASN A 6 -20.37 0.49 0.23
C ASN A 6 -18.94 0.24 0.67
N PRO A 7 -18.10 -0.30 -0.21
CA PRO A 7 -16.69 -0.46 0.11
C PRO A 7 -16.03 0.89 0.38
N THR A 8 -15.13 0.93 1.33
CA THR A 8 -14.39 2.14 1.64
C THR A 8 -13.29 2.34 0.60
N PRO A 9 -13.26 3.47 -0.10
CA PRO A 9 -12.21 3.69 -1.10
C PRO A 9 -10.89 4.10 -0.44
N VAL A 10 -9.82 3.47 -0.87
CA VAL A 10 -8.47 3.75 -0.34
C VAL A 10 -7.47 3.71 -1.49
N VAL A 11 -6.32 4.34 -1.30
CA VAL A 11 -5.18 4.15 -2.19
C VAL A 11 -4.19 3.25 -1.47
N THR A 12 -3.48 2.42 -2.22
CA THR A 12 -2.36 1.63 -1.71
C THR A 12 -1.21 1.79 -2.68
N CYS A 13 -0.13 2.35 -2.19
CA CYS A 13 1.02 2.65 -3.01
C CYS A 13 2.16 1.73 -2.64
N PHE A 14 2.63 0.96 -3.61
CA PHE A 14 3.79 0.11 -3.41
C PHE A 14 5.00 0.88 -3.91
N LEU A 15 6.04 0.95 -3.09
CA LEU A 15 7.27 1.63 -3.45
C LEU A 15 8.32 0.57 -3.75
N GLN A 16 8.99 0.70 -4.88
CA GLN A 16 10.00 -0.28 -5.28
C GLN A 16 11.35 0.38 -5.49
N SER A 17 12.39 -0.37 -5.25
CA SER A 17 13.76 0.05 -5.52
C SER A 17 14.63 -1.19 -5.62
N GLU A 18 15.43 -1.29 -6.67
CA GLU A 18 16.40 -2.37 -6.81
C GLU A 18 15.78 -3.76 -6.71
N GLY A 19 14.60 -3.92 -7.29
CA GLY A 19 13.93 -5.22 -7.31
C GLY A 19 13.21 -5.57 -6.01
N LYS A 20 13.10 -4.65 -5.09
CA LYS A 20 12.45 -4.91 -3.81
C LYS A 20 11.29 -3.97 -3.59
N ILE A 21 10.34 -4.41 -2.76
CA ILE A 21 9.15 -3.63 -2.40
C ILE A 21 9.27 -3.24 -0.94
N LEU A 22 8.88 -2.02 -0.62
CA LEU A 22 8.88 -1.54 0.76
C LEU A 22 7.61 -2.01 1.46
N LEU A 23 7.78 -2.72 2.56
CA LEU A 23 6.67 -3.04 3.45
C LEU A 23 6.83 -2.27 4.74
N LEU A 24 5.72 -1.74 5.24
CA LEU A 24 5.67 -0.95 6.46
C LEU A 24 4.87 -1.72 7.50
N LYS A 25 5.43 -1.88 8.69
CA LYS A 25 4.73 -2.58 9.76
C LYS A 25 3.88 -1.59 10.53
N ARG A 26 2.58 -1.85 10.60
CA ARG A 26 1.64 -0.94 11.26
C ARG A 26 1.91 -0.93 12.76
N SER A 27 1.85 0.25 13.36
CA SER A 27 2.16 0.42 14.77
C SER A 27 1.00 -0.03 15.65
N GLU A 28 1.21 0.01 16.95
CA GLU A 28 0.16 -0.32 17.90
C GLU A 28 -0.81 0.84 18.11
N GLN A 29 -0.52 2.01 17.54
CA GLN A 29 -1.36 3.19 17.72
C GLN A 29 -2.45 3.34 16.68
N VAL A 30 -2.44 2.51 15.63
CA VAL A 30 -3.49 2.58 14.61
C VAL A 30 -4.71 1.79 15.09
N SER A 31 -5.86 2.07 14.45
CA SER A 31 -7.12 1.46 14.89
C SER A 31 -7.33 0.06 14.33
N SER A 32 -6.63 -0.34 13.28
CA SER A 32 -6.85 -1.65 12.66
C SER A 32 -5.56 -2.27 12.20
N TYR A 33 -5.56 -3.59 12.15
CA TYR A 33 -4.46 -4.40 11.63
C TYR A 33 -3.09 -4.06 12.24
N ARG A 34 -3.08 -3.84 13.55
CA ARG A 34 -1.85 -3.53 14.28
C ARG A 34 -0.84 -4.65 14.09
N GLY A 35 0.40 -4.28 13.84
CA GLY A 35 1.48 -5.24 13.68
C GLY A 35 1.50 -5.96 12.33
N LYS A 36 0.54 -5.68 11.45
CA LYS A 36 0.54 -6.27 10.12
C LYS A 36 1.37 -5.42 9.18
N TRP A 37 1.87 -6.04 8.13
CA TRP A 37 2.69 -5.34 7.13
C TRP A 37 1.82 -4.88 5.97
N ALA A 38 2.13 -3.71 5.44
CA ALA A 38 1.31 -3.09 4.39
C ALA A 38 2.17 -2.22 3.48
N GLY A 39 1.59 -1.77 2.37
CA GLY A 39 2.17 -0.69 1.58
C GLY A 39 1.77 0.64 2.18
N VAL A 40 2.08 1.73 1.49
CA VAL A 40 1.62 3.05 1.88
C VAL A 40 0.14 3.15 1.53
N SER A 41 -0.71 3.47 2.48
CA SER A 41 -2.16 3.45 2.25
C SER A 41 -2.88 4.54 2.99
N GLY A 42 -4.00 4.96 2.47
CA GLY A 42 -4.86 5.92 3.16
C GLY A 42 -6.23 6.01 2.53
N TYR A 43 -7.14 6.63 3.25
CA TYR A 43 -8.50 6.82 2.76
C TYR A 43 -8.51 7.82 1.61
N LEU A 44 -9.40 7.60 0.66
CA LEU A 44 -9.50 8.46 -0.50
C LEU A 44 -10.31 9.71 -0.13
N GLU A 45 -9.62 10.82 -0.02
CA GLU A 45 -10.24 12.11 0.31
C GLU A 45 -10.09 13.12 -0.84
N SER A 46 -9.43 12.74 -1.89
CA SER A 46 -9.25 13.56 -3.08
C SER A 46 -9.15 12.62 -4.27
N GLU A 47 -8.74 13.10 -5.42
CA GLU A 47 -8.56 12.21 -6.57
C GLU A 47 -7.49 11.18 -6.25
N PRO A 48 -7.63 9.94 -6.76
CA PRO A 48 -6.71 8.88 -6.37
C PRO A 48 -5.23 9.20 -6.61
N ASP A 49 -4.90 9.78 -7.76
CA ASP A 49 -3.50 10.08 -8.06
C ASP A 49 -2.94 11.09 -7.05
N LYS A 50 -3.71 12.10 -6.73
CA LYS A 50 -3.30 13.12 -5.77
C LYS A 50 -3.19 12.51 -4.38
N GLN A 51 -4.15 11.67 -4.01
CA GLN A 51 -4.14 11.04 -2.69
C GLN A 51 -2.92 10.13 -2.55
N ALA A 52 -2.51 9.47 -3.63
CA ALA A 52 -1.33 8.61 -3.59
C ALA A 52 -0.09 9.40 -3.17
N PHE A 53 0.13 10.57 -3.76
CA PHE A 53 1.29 11.39 -3.39
C PHE A 53 1.18 11.93 -1.97
N ILE A 54 -0.03 12.28 -1.52
CA ILE A 54 -0.24 12.76 -0.16
C ILE A 54 0.16 11.67 0.85
N GLU A 55 -0.31 10.44 0.62
CA GLU A 55 -0.02 9.35 1.55
C GLU A 55 1.47 9.01 1.54
N ILE A 56 2.12 9.02 0.39
CA ILE A 56 3.54 8.75 0.31
C ILE A 56 4.31 9.78 1.14
N GLN A 57 3.94 11.05 1.00
CA GLN A 57 4.63 12.09 1.75
C GLN A 57 4.37 11.96 3.24
N GLU A 58 3.14 11.68 3.65
CA GLU A 58 2.81 11.56 5.06
C GLU A 58 3.49 10.37 5.72
N GLU A 59 3.54 9.24 5.03
CA GLU A 59 4.00 8.01 5.66
C GLU A 59 5.49 7.76 5.47
N THR A 60 6.12 8.38 4.49
CA THR A 60 7.55 8.14 4.24
C THR A 60 8.39 9.41 4.17
N GLY A 61 7.75 10.57 4.10
CA GLY A 61 8.49 11.82 3.95
C GLY A 61 8.97 12.11 2.54
N LEU A 62 8.70 11.21 1.58
CA LEU A 62 9.17 11.42 0.22
C LEU A 62 8.31 12.45 -0.51
N GLN A 63 8.98 13.35 -1.24
CA GLN A 63 8.30 14.36 -2.03
C GLN A 63 7.94 13.80 -3.42
N PRO A 64 7.02 14.42 -4.14
CA PRO A 64 6.66 13.94 -5.48
C PRO A 64 7.85 13.82 -6.42
N SER A 65 8.85 14.69 -6.27
CA SER A 65 10.03 14.63 -7.14
C SER A 65 10.95 13.46 -6.79
N GLU A 66 10.71 12.79 -5.68
CA GLU A 66 11.59 11.71 -5.22
C GLU A 66 11.04 10.33 -5.56
N VAL A 67 9.89 10.28 -6.19
CA VAL A 67 9.28 9.02 -6.63
C VAL A 67 8.84 9.17 -8.08
N THR A 68 8.74 8.06 -8.79
CA THR A 68 8.27 8.04 -10.17
C THR A 68 7.15 7.03 -10.28
N LEU A 69 6.00 7.45 -10.80
CA LEU A 69 4.87 6.54 -10.99
C LEU A 69 5.23 5.55 -12.09
N VAL A 70 5.19 4.26 -11.77
CA VAL A 70 5.48 3.20 -12.70
C VAL A 70 4.19 2.61 -13.28
N LYS A 71 3.22 2.36 -12.43
CA LYS A 71 1.98 1.76 -12.89
C LYS A 71 0.83 2.09 -11.96
N LYS A 72 -0.33 2.35 -12.56
CA LYS A 72 -1.58 2.53 -11.86
C LYS A 72 -2.43 1.34 -12.23
N GLY A 73 -2.77 0.51 -11.28
CA GLY A 73 -3.52 -0.71 -11.54
C GLY A 73 -5.02 -0.48 -11.53
N LYS A 74 -5.77 -1.50 -11.91
CA LYS A 74 -7.20 -1.45 -11.83
C LYS A 74 -7.62 -1.56 -10.38
N THR A 75 -8.72 -0.91 -10.03
CA THR A 75 -9.23 -0.98 -8.67
C THR A 75 -9.57 -2.42 -8.33
N ALA A 76 -9.40 -2.76 -7.07
CA ALA A 76 -9.70 -4.11 -6.59
C ALA A 76 -10.59 -4.03 -5.36
N LEU A 77 -11.61 -4.87 -5.33
CA LEU A 77 -12.45 -4.98 -4.14
C LEU A 77 -11.81 -6.01 -3.22
N ILE A 78 -11.50 -5.59 -2.01
CA ILE A 78 -10.92 -6.46 -1.00
C ILE A 78 -11.95 -6.64 0.11
N VAL A 79 -12.22 -7.90 0.46
CA VAL A 79 -13.13 -8.21 1.55
C VAL A 79 -12.35 -8.97 2.61
N ASP A 80 -12.39 -8.47 3.84
CA ASP A 80 -11.75 -9.16 4.95
C ASP A 80 -12.71 -10.26 5.41
N PRO A 81 -12.36 -11.53 5.27
CA PRO A 81 -13.29 -12.60 5.62
C PRO A 81 -13.57 -12.69 7.13
N GLU A 82 -12.70 -12.14 7.96
CA GLU A 82 -12.90 -12.21 9.40
C GLU A 82 -13.85 -11.16 9.91
N THR A 83 -13.84 -9.97 9.33
CA THR A 83 -14.65 -8.87 9.82
C THR A 83 -15.77 -8.48 8.89
N GLY A 84 -15.69 -8.90 7.63
CA GLY A 84 -16.65 -8.49 6.60
C GLY A 84 -16.38 -7.09 6.05
N ALA A 85 -15.34 -6.42 6.53
CA ALA A 85 -15.02 -5.09 6.03
C ALA A 85 -14.63 -5.15 4.56
N GLN A 86 -14.99 -4.12 3.81
CA GLN A 86 -14.73 -4.07 2.38
C GLN A 86 -14.00 -2.80 2.01
N TRP A 87 -13.00 -2.92 1.16
CA TRP A 87 -12.25 -1.78 0.67
C TRP A 87 -12.19 -1.81 -0.85
N LEU A 88 -12.36 -0.64 -1.47
CA LEU A 88 -12.12 -0.48 -2.89
C LEU A 88 -10.74 0.12 -3.02
N VAL A 89 -9.77 -0.70 -3.40
CA VAL A 89 -8.37 -0.29 -3.40
C VAL A 89 -7.96 0.23 -4.77
N HIS A 90 -7.35 1.42 -4.77
CA HIS A 90 -6.73 1.98 -5.97
C HIS A 90 -5.23 1.72 -5.84
N PRO A 91 -4.68 0.72 -6.55
CA PRO A 91 -3.28 0.33 -6.36
C PRO A 91 -2.33 1.07 -7.28
N TYR A 92 -1.17 1.43 -6.74
CA TYR A 92 -0.13 2.15 -7.46
C TYR A 92 1.23 1.52 -7.22
N LEU A 93 2.11 1.63 -8.20
CA LEU A 93 3.50 1.25 -8.04
C LEU A 93 4.36 2.44 -8.39
N PHE A 94 5.23 2.82 -7.46
CA PHE A 94 6.17 3.93 -7.66
C PHE A 94 7.59 3.43 -7.50
N TYR A 95 8.50 3.98 -8.27
CA TYR A 95 9.93 3.75 -8.07
C TYR A 95 10.47 4.85 -7.17
N VAL A 96 11.27 4.48 -6.18
CA VAL A 96 11.85 5.45 -5.25
C VAL A 96 13.24 5.83 -5.71
N ASN A 97 13.45 7.12 -5.94
CA ASN A 97 14.72 7.63 -6.42
C ASN A 97 15.74 7.81 -5.29
N VAL A 98 15.27 8.05 -4.06
CA VAL A 98 16.17 8.34 -2.94
C VAL A 98 15.72 7.58 -1.71
N LYS A 99 16.13 6.31 -1.59
CA LYS A 99 15.71 5.45 -0.46
C LYS A 99 16.14 6.00 0.90
N SER A 100 17.29 6.63 0.95
CA SER A 100 17.83 7.07 2.23
C SER A 100 17.02 8.18 2.89
N LYS A 101 16.07 8.78 2.15
CA LYS A 101 15.26 9.84 2.73
C LYS A 101 13.99 9.35 3.40
N ILE A 102 13.73 8.06 3.37
CA ILE A 102 12.50 7.53 3.94
C ILE A 102 12.52 7.65 5.46
N LYS A 103 11.46 8.27 6.00
CA LYS A 103 11.25 8.34 7.44
C LYS A 103 9.82 7.96 7.68
N ILE A 104 9.60 6.88 8.42
CA ILE A 104 8.24 6.40 8.67
C ILE A 104 7.58 7.24 9.75
N ASP A 105 6.27 7.33 9.70
CA ASP A 105 5.48 8.16 10.61
C ASP A 105 4.95 7.34 11.80
N TRP A 106 4.09 7.95 12.60
CA TRP A 106 3.56 7.32 13.81
C TRP A 106 2.69 6.10 13.53
N GLU A 107 2.16 5.99 12.33
CA GLU A 107 1.31 4.84 11.98
C GLU A 107 2.11 3.57 11.78
N HIS A 108 3.42 3.67 11.69
CA HIS A 108 4.27 2.53 11.39
C HIS A 108 5.42 2.44 12.38
N LYS A 109 5.83 1.23 12.70
CA LYS A 109 6.95 1.03 13.62
C LYS A 109 8.19 0.45 12.98
N SER A 110 8.10 -0.04 11.77
CA SER A 110 9.29 -0.46 11.04
C SER A 110 9.02 -0.53 9.57
N ALA A 111 10.09 -0.56 8.78
CA ALA A 111 10.02 -0.63 7.34
C ALA A 111 11.05 -1.64 6.86
N ARG A 112 10.72 -2.40 5.82
CA ARG A 112 11.63 -3.35 5.22
C ARG A 112 11.50 -3.38 3.72
N TRP A 113 12.63 -3.47 3.05
CA TRP A 113 12.67 -3.71 1.62
C TRP A 113 12.75 -5.22 1.43
N VAL A 114 11.76 -5.81 0.75
CA VAL A 114 11.67 -7.26 0.60
C VAL A 114 11.54 -7.62 -0.86
N LYS A 115 12.04 -8.81 -1.22
CA LYS A 115 11.87 -9.31 -2.56
C LYS A 115 10.44 -9.79 -2.73
N LEU A 116 9.94 -9.78 -3.97
CA LEU A 116 8.57 -10.20 -4.21
C LEU A 116 8.26 -11.58 -3.66
N GLU A 117 9.18 -12.51 -3.84
CA GLU A 117 8.95 -13.88 -3.38
C GLU A 117 8.98 -14.01 -1.87
N GLU A 118 9.45 -12.99 -1.16
CA GLU A 118 9.49 -13.03 0.30
C GLU A 118 8.25 -12.45 0.95
N ILE A 119 7.40 -11.77 0.18
CA ILE A 119 6.23 -11.09 0.76
C ILE A 119 5.28 -12.08 1.42
N ALA A 120 5.16 -13.29 0.87
CA ALA A 120 4.29 -14.31 1.44
C ALA A 120 4.72 -14.74 2.83
N ASP A 121 5.96 -14.46 3.24
CA ASP A 121 6.45 -14.81 4.56
C ASP A 121 6.03 -13.80 5.62
N TYR A 122 5.42 -12.70 5.21
CA TYR A 122 5.04 -11.65 6.15
C TYR A 122 3.54 -11.69 6.43
N ALA A 123 3.16 -11.36 7.66
CA ALA A 123 1.75 -11.26 8.02
C ALA A 123 1.23 -9.92 7.51
N THR A 124 0.66 -9.91 6.31
CA THR A 124 0.23 -8.68 5.66
C THR A 124 -1.24 -8.38 5.93
N VAL A 125 -1.63 -7.14 5.69
CA VAL A 125 -3.04 -6.76 5.74
C VAL A 125 -3.82 -7.53 4.68
N PRO A 126 -5.14 -7.72 4.86
CA PRO A 126 -5.92 -8.49 3.90
C PRO A 126 -5.84 -7.91 2.49
N GLY A 127 -5.67 -8.78 1.51
CA GLY A 127 -5.69 -8.39 0.10
C GLY A 127 -4.46 -7.69 -0.42
N LEU A 128 -3.41 -7.57 0.38
CA LEU A 128 -2.21 -6.90 -0.10
C LEU A 128 -1.65 -7.58 -1.33
N ASP A 129 -1.67 -8.91 -1.38
CA ASP A 129 -1.19 -9.66 -2.53
C ASP A 129 -2.01 -9.36 -3.77
N LYS A 130 -3.32 -9.20 -3.63
CA LYS A 130 -4.19 -8.91 -4.77
C LYS A 130 -3.92 -7.49 -5.29
N ALA A 131 -3.76 -6.53 -4.41
CA ALA A 131 -3.45 -5.16 -4.80
C ALA A 131 -2.07 -5.09 -5.49
N LEU A 132 -1.09 -5.80 -4.94
CA LEU A 132 0.25 -5.80 -5.52
C LEU A 132 0.24 -6.46 -6.90
N ALA A 133 -0.50 -7.55 -7.07
CA ALA A 133 -0.58 -8.23 -8.37
C ALA A 133 -1.15 -7.30 -9.44
N ALA A 134 -1.97 -6.34 -9.07
CA ALA A 134 -2.56 -5.42 -10.03
C ALA A 134 -1.53 -4.44 -10.61
N VAL A 135 -0.39 -4.25 -9.95
CA VAL A 135 0.61 -3.28 -10.39
C VAL A 135 1.97 -3.91 -10.71
N ILE A 136 2.19 -5.17 -10.34
CA ILE A 136 3.41 -5.85 -10.71
C ILE A 136 3.19 -6.56 -12.04
N ASP A 137 4.08 -6.28 -12.99
CA ASP A 137 3.99 -6.91 -14.28
C ASP A 137 4.74 -8.23 -14.20
N ASN A 138 3.99 -9.31 -14.20
CA ASN A 138 4.60 -10.59 -14.17
C ASN A 138 4.73 -11.22 -15.49
N THR A 139 4.51 -10.51 -16.50
CA THR A 139 4.58 -11.10 -17.73
C THR A 139 5.91 -11.27 -18.04
N THR A 140 6.37 -12.16 -17.91
CA THR A 140 7.51 -12.24 -18.37
C THR A 140 7.46 -12.82 -19.42
N ASP A 141 7.36 -12.66 -19.96
CA ASP A 141 7.30 -13.16 -20.99
C ASP A 141 8.22 -13.50 -21.46
#